data_47ded895af1fee48387be2113e4a8f50
#
_entry.id   47ded895af1fee48387be2113e4a8f50
#
_cell.length_a   1.000
_cell.length_b   1.000
_cell.length_c   1.000
_cell.angle_alpha   90.00
_cell.angle_beta   90.00
_cell.angle_gamma   90.00
#
_symmetry.space_group_name_H-M   'P 1'
#
loop_
_entity.id
_entity.type
_entity.pdbx_description
1 polymer ?
#
loop_
_entity_poly.entity_id
_entity_poly.type
_entity_poly.pdbx_seq_one_letter_code
_entity_poly.pdbx_strand_id
1 'polypeptide(L)'
;MQGLLNEVQEYRDRMVEWRRNIHSCPETGFHLPKTSAMVAGVLENLGFQVHTGFAESAVLGILETGRPGNTIAVRADMDALGMQDEKDVPYRSARDGVCHACGHDVHTALLLGLASYLSEHRDQIPGGCVKLIFQPAEEGPAPGGAKLIVDSGVLDGVDAIFGAHCQPQYPAGVMGCRYGSFFASGDFFEVKLKGTGCHAASPHKGKDLISIAMEMIQAIQNIGSREIPPMKTAVISVCSINAGVLSTKNVLPSELTFGGTYRAHDGQVRDYIAGRLEQIVRDLSRMNGITCEFEDSFAFPSFANDRDITDTIYQSAAEVLGQDKVMKRPEPEMGSEDFAWYTRKYKGAFFFFGVKNEEKGL
;
A
#
# COMPACT_ATOMS: atom_id res chain seq x y z
N MET A 1 -32.95 -5.84 0.82
CA MET A 1 -31.50 -6.17 0.80
C MET A 1 -31.10 -7.09 -0.37
N GLN A 2 -31.80 -8.16 -0.65
CA GLN A 2 -31.61 -8.90 -1.93
C GLN A 2 -31.80 -7.97 -3.17
N GLY A 3 -32.59 -6.90 -3.03
CA GLY A 3 -32.78 -5.87 -4.05
C GLY A 3 -31.48 -5.17 -4.46
N LEU A 4 -30.69 -4.65 -3.50
CA LEU A 4 -29.46 -3.92 -3.79
C LEU A 4 -28.42 -4.79 -4.53
N LEU A 5 -28.23 -6.05 -4.11
CA LEU A 5 -27.33 -6.98 -4.81
C LEU A 5 -27.78 -7.26 -6.24
N ASN A 6 -29.08 -7.29 -6.50
CA ASN A 6 -29.61 -7.45 -7.86
C ASN A 6 -29.43 -6.17 -8.69
N GLU A 7 -29.69 -5.01 -8.10
CA GLU A 7 -29.49 -3.71 -8.77
C GLU A 7 -28.03 -3.51 -9.21
N VAL A 8 -27.06 -3.79 -8.34
CA VAL A 8 -25.64 -3.61 -8.69
C VAL A 8 -25.13 -4.61 -9.73
N GLN A 9 -25.86 -5.74 -10.00
CA GLN A 9 -25.50 -6.63 -11.08
C GLN A 9 -25.66 -5.98 -12.47
N GLU A 10 -26.51 -4.98 -12.62
CA GLU A 10 -26.68 -4.25 -13.87
C GLU A 10 -25.40 -3.51 -14.32
N TYR A 11 -24.53 -3.16 -13.38
CA TYR A 11 -23.24 -2.51 -13.66
C TYR A 11 -22.10 -3.51 -13.95
N ARG A 12 -22.32 -4.81 -13.72
CA ARG A 12 -21.28 -5.84 -13.77
C ARG A 12 -20.52 -5.86 -15.09
N ASP A 13 -21.22 -5.84 -16.20
CA ASP A 13 -20.57 -5.99 -17.51
C ASP A 13 -19.72 -4.75 -17.85
N ARG A 14 -20.18 -3.54 -17.49
CA ARG A 14 -19.39 -2.30 -17.58
C ARG A 14 -18.16 -2.34 -16.68
N MET A 15 -18.29 -2.80 -15.43
CA MET A 15 -17.15 -2.95 -14.51
C MET A 15 -16.12 -3.94 -15.05
N VAL A 16 -16.55 -5.06 -15.61
CA VAL A 16 -15.67 -6.05 -16.24
C VAL A 16 -14.94 -5.46 -17.46
N GLU A 17 -15.62 -4.66 -18.27
CA GLU A 17 -15.02 -3.97 -19.42
C GLU A 17 -13.96 -2.96 -18.95
N TRP A 18 -14.28 -2.08 -18.00
CA TRP A 18 -13.31 -1.12 -17.45
C TRP A 18 -12.10 -1.82 -16.85
N ARG A 19 -12.32 -2.82 -16.02
CA ARG A 19 -11.27 -3.63 -15.42
C ARG A 19 -10.34 -4.23 -16.47
N ARG A 20 -10.87 -4.84 -17.51
CA ARG A 20 -10.08 -5.46 -18.58
C ARG A 20 -9.32 -4.44 -19.41
N ASN A 21 -9.90 -3.28 -19.67
CA ASN A 21 -9.24 -2.18 -20.38
C ASN A 21 -8.05 -1.64 -19.57
N ILE A 22 -8.22 -1.42 -18.27
CA ILE A 22 -7.13 -1.00 -17.37
C ILE A 22 -6.05 -2.09 -17.31
N HIS A 23 -6.45 -3.35 -17.12
CA HIS A 23 -5.52 -4.49 -17.03
C HIS A 23 -4.66 -4.66 -18.28
N SER A 24 -5.23 -4.46 -19.46
CA SER A 24 -4.51 -4.58 -20.74
C SER A 24 -3.55 -3.41 -21.02
N CYS A 25 -3.75 -2.26 -20.37
CA CYS A 25 -2.94 -1.06 -20.53
C CYS A 25 -2.38 -0.54 -19.20
N PRO A 26 -1.62 -1.35 -18.43
CA PRO A 26 -1.19 -0.97 -17.10
C PRO A 26 -0.18 0.18 -17.13
N GLU A 27 -0.29 1.07 -16.15
CA GLU A 27 0.59 2.22 -15.94
C GLU A 27 1.09 2.21 -14.50
N THR A 28 2.31 2.70 -14.23
CA THR A 28 2.98 2.57 -12.93
C THR A 28 3.28 3.91 -12.27
N GLY A 29 3.28 3.94 -10.95
CA GLY A 29 3.68 5.11 -10.17
C GLY A 29 2.72 6.28 -10.31
N PHE A 30 3.29 7.49 -10.45
CA PHE A 30 2.49 8.72 -10.53
C PHE A 30 1.93 9.02 -11.92
N HIS A 31 2.54 8.52 -12.97
CA HIS A 31 2.22 8.89 -14.35
C HIS A 31 1.28 7.88 -15.03
N LEU A 32 -0.03 8.10 -14.92
CA LEU A 32 -1.10 7.21 -15.40
C LEU A 32 -2.05 7.92 -16.39
N PRO A 33 -1.55 8.51 -17.47
CA PRO A 33 -2.37 9.39 -18.33
C PRO A 33 -3.58 8.71 -18.98
N LYS A 34 -3.47 7.42 -19.34
CA LYS A 34 -4.58 6.69 -19.97
C LYS A 34 -5.65 6.31 -18.96
N THR A 35 -5.23 5.76 -17.83
CA THR A 35 -6.14 5.34 -16.74
C THR A 35 -6.86 6.56 -16.18
N SER A 36 -6.12 7.64 -15.89
CA SER A 36 -6.68 8.89 -15.39
C SER A 36 -7.69 9.52 -16.36
N ALA A 37 -7.36 9.58 -17.67
CA ALA A 37 -8.25 10.12 -18.69
C ALA A 37 -9.53 9.28 -18.82
N MET A 38 -9.42 7.95 -18.78
CA MET A 38 -10.58 7.06 -18.84
C MET A 38 -11.49 7.29 -17.62
N VAL A 39 -10.93 7.32 -16.41
CA VAL A 39 -11.67 7.54 -15.16
C VAL A 39 -12.37 8.90 -15.18
N ALA A 40 -11.66 9.97 -15.55
CA ALA A 40 -12.22 11.31 -15.63
C ALA A 40 -13.40 11.37 -16.62
N GLY A 41 -13.23 10.81 -17.82
CA GLY A 41 -14.30 10.77 -18.83
C GLY A 41 -15.54 9.98 -18.39
N VAL A 42 -15.35 8.86 -17.67
CA VAL A 42 -16.49 8.10 -17.12
C VAL A 42 -17.23 8.94 -16.07
N LEU A 43 -16.53 9.60 -15.14
CA LEU A 43 -17.13 10.41 -14.08
C LEU A 43 -17.86 11.65 -14.66
N GLU A 44 -17.29 12.31 -15.65
CA GLU A 44 -17.93 13.43 -16.35
C GLU A 44 -19.24 13.00 -17.00
N ASN A 45 -19.24 11.86 -17.71
CA ASN A 45 -20.44 11.30 -18.34
C ASN A 45 -21.53 10.90 -17.32
N LEU A 46 -21.13 10.55 -16.10
CA LEU A 46 -22.03 10.25 -14.98
C LEU A 46 -22.51 11.51 -14.22
N GLY A 47 -22.07 12.71 -14.63
CA GLY A 47 -22.50 13.98 -14.04
C GLY A 47 -21.82 14.33 -12.72
N PHE A 48 -20.66 13.77 -12.42
CA PHE A 48 -19.80 14.21 -11.33
C PHE A 48 -19.07 15.50 -11.71
N GLN A 49 -18.82 16.35 -10.72
CA GLN A 49 -17.81 17.40 -10.85
C GLN A 49 -16.42 16.75 -10.74
N VAL A 50 -15.62 16.86 -11.81
CA VAL A 50 -14.33 16.18 -11.88
C VAL A 50 -13.19 17.17 -11.68
N HIS A 51 -12.26 16.82 -10.80
CA HIS A 51 -11.01 17.55 -10.56
C HIS A 51 -9.82 16.65 -10.87
N THR A 52 -8.86 17.21 -11.61
CA THR A 52 -7.59 16.58 -12.00
C THR A 52 -6.44 17.56 -11.76
N GLY A 53 -5.20 17.16 -12.07
CA GLY A 53 -4.04 18.07 -12.00
C GLY A 53 -3.42 18.16 -10.60
N PHE A 54 -3.68 17.21 -9.72
CA PHE A 54 -3.03 17.04 -8.43
C PHE A 54 -2.49 15.62 -8.30
N ALA A 55 -1.44 15.42 -7.49
CA ALA A 55 -0.71 14.14 -7.40
C ALA A 55 -0.48 13.50 -8.80
N GLU A 56 -0.11 14.32 -9.78
CA GLU A 56 0.11 14.04 -11.21
C GLU A 56 -1.14 13.47 -11.93
N SER A 57 -1.55 12.25 -11.62
CA SER A 57 -2.62 11.54 -12.33
C SER A 57 -3.85 11.23 -11.46
N ALA A 58 -3.94 11.81 -10.27
CA ALA A 58 -5.11 11.61 -9.43
C ALA A 58 -6.37 12.23 -10.06
N VAL A 59 -7.51 11.57 -9.86
CA VAL A 59 -8.83 12.04 -10.28
C VAL A 59 -9.75 12.06 -9.07
N LEU A 60 -10.45 13.16 -8.87
CA LEU A 60 -11.47 13.31 -7.83
C LEU A 60 -12.82 13.59 -8.50
N GLY A 61 -13.77 12.69 -8.28
CA GLY A 61 -15.18 12.89 -8.63
C GLY A 61 -15.97 13.38 -7.43
N ILE A 62 -16.73 14.47 -7.57
CA ILE A 62 -17.55 15.02 -6.49
C ILE A 62 -19.02 14.95 -6.91
N LEU A 63 -19.84 14.35 -6.05
CA LEU A 63 -21.29 14.30 -6.19
C LEU A 63 -21.94 15.01 -5.00
N GLU A 64 -22.42 16.22 -5.21
CA GLU A 64 -23.16 16.96 -4.22
C GLU A 64 -24.66 16.70 -4.35
N THR A 65 -25.32 16.43 -3.23
CA THR A 65 -26.78 16.21 -3.22
C THR A 65 -27.58 17.51 -3.20
N GLY A 66 -26.94 18.64 -2.86
CA GLY A 66 -27.60 19.92 -2.61
C GLY A 66 -28.38 19.97 -1.29
N ARG A 67 -28.31 18.92 -0.47
CA ARG A 67 -28.95 18.82 0.85
C ARG A 67 -27.89 18.77 1.95
N PRO A 68 -28.15 19.33 3.15
CA PRO A 68 -27.21 19.21 4.29
C PRO A 68 -26.91 17.74 4.63
N GLY A 69 -25.69 17.44 5.02
CA GLY A 69 -25.27 16.11 5.42
C GLY A 69 -23.74 15.99 5.47
N ASN A 70 -23.25 14.80 5.77
CA ASN A 70 -21.81 14.51 5.86
C ASN A 70 -21.16 14.45 4.48
N THR A 71 -19.85 14.73 4.45
CA THR A 71 -19.00 14.49 3.29
C THR A 71 -18.26 13.17 3.46
N ILE A 72 -18.53 12.22 2.59
CA ILE A 72 -17.92 10.88 2.62
C ILE A 72 -16.98 10.75 1.43
N ALA A 73 -15.77 10.23 1.68
CA ALA A 73 -14.82 9.89 0.64
C ALA A 73 -14.66 8.38 0.49
N VAL A 74 -14.49 7.90 -0.75
CA VAL A 74 -14.14 6.51 -1.06
C VAL A 74 -12.95 6.51 -1.99
N ARG A 75 -11.94 5.68 -1.69
CA ARG A 75 -10.68 5.62 -2.44
C ARG A 75 -10.49 4.29 -3.16
N ALA A 76 -10.03 4.37 -4.38
CA ALA A 76 -9.39 3.28 -5.10
C ALA A 76 -8.02 3.74 -5.64
N ASP A 77 -7.04 2.87 -5.58
CA ASP A 77 -5.76 3.01 -6.25
C ASP A 77 -5.86 2.62 -7.73
N MET A 78 -4.91 3.11 -8.56
CA MET A 78 -4.98 2.91 -10.02
C MET A 78 -3.68 2.36 -10.63
N ASP A 79 -2.56 2.38 -9.92
CA ASP A 79 -1.26 2.04 -10.45
C ASP A 79 -1.01 0.52 -10.52
N ALA A 80 -0.10 0.13 -11.40
CA ALA A 80 0.33 -1.24 -11.64
C ALA A 80 1.76 -1.48 -11.14
N LEU A 81 2.16 -2.74 -11.09
CA LEU A 81 3.48 -3.19 -10.67
C LEU A 81 4.41 -3.48 -11.84
N GLY A 82 5.72 -3.27 -11.60
CA GLY A 82 6.80 -3.63 -12.52
C GLY A 82 7.09 -5.13 -12.50
N MET A 83 6.15 -5.96 -13.00
CA MET A 83 6.33 -7.40 -13.14
C MET A 83 5.61 -7.94 -14.36
N GLN A 84 6.08 -9.06 -14.90
CA GLN A 84 5.52 -9.67 -16.11
C GLN A 84 4.14 -10.28 -15.85
N ASP A 85 3.18 -9.99 -16.72
CA ASP A 85 1.90 -10.71 -16.75
C ASP A 85 2.07 -12.04 -17.47
N GLU A 86 1.96 -13.14 -16.74
CA GLU A 86 2.12 -14.50 -17.27
C GLU A 86 0.78 -15.20 -17.63
N LYS A 87 -0.36 -14.48 -17.45
CA LYS A 87 -1.67 -15.07 -17.71
C LYS A 87 -1.94 -15.24 -19.21
N ASP A 88 -2.56 -16.35 -19.57
CA ASP A 88 -3.07 -16.58 -20.92
C ASP A 88 -4.57 -16.20 -21.00
N VAL A 89 -4.82 -14.90 -21.12
CA VAL A 89 -6.17 -14.33 -21.19
C VAL A 89 -6.24 -13.23 -22.24
N PRO A 90 -7.40 -13.00 -22.89
CA PRO A 90 -7.55 -12.02 -23.95
C PRO A 90 -7.24 -10.57 -23.53
N TYR A 91 -7.31 -10.26 -22.24
CA TYR A 91 -7.04 -8.94 -21.66
C TYR A 91 -5.70 -8.86 -20.93
N ARG A 92 -4.79 -9.80 -21.23
CA ARG A 92 -3.41 -9.76 -20.70
C ARG A 92 -2.78 -8.40 -20.96
N SER A 93 -1.89 -7.98 -20.06
CA SER A 93 -1.11 -6.76 -20.26
C SER A 93 -0.43 -6.73 -21.63
N ALA A 94 -0.65 -5.65 -22.36
CA ALA A 94 0.02 -5.36 -23.63
C ALA A 94 1.41 -4.71 -23.43
N ARG A 95 1.81 -4.46 -22.16
CA ARG A 95 3.08 -3.86 -21.77
C ARG A 95 3.97 -4.88 -21.10
N ASP A 96 5.06 -5.26 -21.74
CA ASP A 96 6.02 -6.20 -21.18
C ASP A 96 6.60 -5.67 -19.87
N GLY A 97 6.71 -6.56 -18.87
CA GLY A 97 7.26 -6.26 -17.56
C GLY A 97 6.39 -5.38 -16.67
N VAL A 98 5.10 -5.18 -17.02
CA VAL A 98 4.16 -4.41 -16.18
C VAL A 98 2.81 -5.10 -16.14
N CYS A 99 2.22 -5.27 -14.95
CA CYS A 99 0.86 -5.78 -14.81
C CYS A 99 0.16 -5.31 -13.52
N HIS A 100 -1.17 -5.39 -13.51
CA HIS A 100 -1.97 -5.22 -12.30
C HIS A 100 -1.99 -6.51 -11.47
N ALA A 101 -0.88 -6.81 -10.78
CA ALA A 101 -0.78 -7.99 -9.94
C ALA A 101 -1.42 -7.80 -8.55
N CYS A 102 -1.53 -6.55 -8.09
CA CYS A 102 -2.15 -6.21 -6.80
C CYS A 102 -3.67 -6.03 -6.87
N GLY A 103 -4.24 -5.92 -8.10
CA GLY A 103 -5.69 -5.84 -8.30
C GLY A 103 -6.26 -4.42 -8.31
N HIS A 104 -5.42 -3.39 -8.49
CA HIS A 104 -5.87 -1.99 -8.55
C HIS A 104 -6.79 -1.71 -9.74
N ASP A 105 -6.69 -2.50 -10.81
CA ASP A 105 -7.65 -2.52 -11.91
C ASP A 105 -9.07 -2.92 -11.45
N VAL A 106 -9.17 -3.85 -10.50
CA VAL A 106 -10.45 -4.24 -9.86
C VAL A 106 -10.95 -3.12 -8.96
N HIS A 107 -10.09 -2.51 -8.14
CA HIS A 107 -10.47 -1.43 -7.23
C HIS A 107 -11.01 -0.22 -8.01
N THR A 108 -10.30 0.20 -9.04
CA THR A 108 -10.72 1.29 -9.93
C THR A 108 -12.07 0.99 -10.59
N ALA A 109 -12.25 -0.22 -11.14
CA ALA A 109 -13.50 -0.61 -11.79
C ALA A 109 -14.69 -0.68 -10.81
N LEU A 110 -14.46 -1.15 -9.58
CA LEU A 110 -15.49 -1.17 -8.53
C LEU A 110 -15.89 0.24 -8.11
N LEU A 111 -14.94 1.16 -7.98
CA LEU A 111 -15.24 2.55 -7.63
C LEU A 111 -16.00 3.28 -8.76
N LEU A 112 -15.72 2.97 -10.04
CA LEU A 112 -16.52 3.43 -11.17
C LEU A 112 -17.92 2.80 -11.18
N GLY A 113 -18.06 1.55 -10.75
CA GLY A 113 -19.35 0.90 -10.53
C GLY A 113 -20.17 1.62 -9.46
N LEU A 114 -19.55 1.97 -8.33
CA LEU A 114 -20.17 2.78 -7.29
C LEU A 114 -20.57 4.16 -7.83
N ALA A 115 -19.71 4.81 -8.63
CA ALA A 115 -20.04 6.09 -9.27
C ALA A 115 -21.29 5.99 -10.12
N SER A 116 -21.42 4.91 -10.92
CA SER A 116 -22.61 4.66 -11.76
C SER A 116 -23.88 4.53 -10.91
N TYR A 117 -23.82 3.72 -9.88
CA TYR A 117 -24.93 3.51 -8.96
C TYR A 117 -25.35 4.83 -8.28
N LEU A 118 -24.40 5.60 -7.74
CA LEU A 118 -24.68 6.86 -7.06
C LEU A 118 -25.26 7.91 -8.01
N SER A 119 -24.80 7.96 -9.26
CA SER A 119 -25.33 8.86 -10.28
C SER A 119 -26.82 8.60 -10.57
N GLU A 120 -27.17 7.33 -10.80
CA GLU A 120 -28.52 6.90 -11.12
C GLU A 120 -29.48 7.00 -9.91
N HIS A 121 -28.95 6.91 -8.67
CA HIS A 121 -29.73 6.94 -7.43
C HIS A 121 -29.48 8.21 -6.60
N ARG A 122 -29.04 9.30 -7.23
CA ARG A 122 -28.68 10.55 -6.55
C ARG A 122 -29.77 11.08 -5.63
N ASP A 123 -31.02 10.97 -6.03
CA ASP A 123 -32.16 11.45 -5.26
C ASP A 123 -32.42 10.62 -4.00
N GLN A 124 -31.94 9.38 -3.96
CA GLN A 124 -32.05 8.48 -2.81
C GLN A 124 -30.96 8.71 -1.75
N ILE A 125 -29.88 9.44 -2.09
CA ILE A 125 -28.84 9.80 -1.11
C ILE A 125 -29.46 10.79 -0.13
N PRO A 126 -29.44 10.52 1.20
CA PRO A 126 -30.17 11.36 2.18
C PRO A 126 -29.73 12.82 2.20
N GLY A 127 -28.46 13.10 2.02
CA GLY A 127 -27.85 14.42 2.01
C GLY A 127 -26.34 14.37 1.99
N GLY A 128 -25.70 15.55 1.94
CA GLY A 128 -24.24 15.67 1.99
C GLY A 128 -23.57 15.59 0.62
N CYS A 129 -22.30 15.15 0.64
CA CYS A 129 -21.42 15.08 -0.52
C CYS A 129 -20.69 13.73 -0.55
N VAL A 130 -20.52 13.15 -1.73
CA VAL A 130 -19.66 11.97 -1.94
C VAL A 130 -18.47 12.37 -2.80
N LYS A 131 -17.26 12.09 -2.31
CA LYS A 131 -15.99 12.28 -3.01
C LYS A 131 -15.41 10.92 -3.38
N LEU A 132 -15.20 10.66 -4.65
CA LEU A 132 -14.59 9.44 -5.17
C LEU A 132 -13.15 9.74 -5.59
N ILE A 133 -12.19 9.10 -4.93
CA ILE A 133 -10.76 9.35 -5.11
C ILE A 133 -10.17 8.20 -5.90
N PHE A 134 -9.62 8.51 -7.06
CA PHE A 134 -8.85 7.59 -7.88
C PHE A 134 -7.37 8.00 -7.79
N GLN A 135 -6.60 7.18 -7.09
CA GLN A 135 -5.27 7.52 -6.61
C GLN A 135 -4.17 6.83 -7.43
N PRO A 136 -3.12 7.54 -7.90
CA PRO A 136 -1.90 6.94 -8.43
C PRO A 136 -0.93 6.55 -7.33
N ALA A 137 0.10 5.77 -7.68
CA ALA A 137 1.32 5.54 -6.88
C ALA A 137 1.10 5.00 -5.46
N GLU A 138 0.20 4.03 -5.28
CA GLU A 138 0.12 3.27 -4.03
C GLU A 138 1.36 2.39 -3.87
N GLU A 139 1.80 1.72 -4.93
CA GLU A 139 2.98 0.86 -4.98
C GLU A 139 4.31 1.65 -4.95
N GLY A 140 4.22 2.95 -4.96
CA GLY A 140 5.37 3.85 -4.95
C GLY A 140 5.62 4.59 -6.26
N PRO A 141 6.63 5.46 -6.30
CA PRO A 141 7.63 5.71 -5.26
C PRO A 141 7.08 6.45 -4.03
N ALA A 142 7.80 6.37 -2.91
CA ALA A 142 7.49 7.16 -1.72
C ALA A 142 7.41 8.67 -2.05
N PRO A 143 6.55 9.43 -1.36
CA PRO A 143 5.72 9.08 -0.21
C PRO A 143 4.34 8.47 -0.55
N GLY A 144 4.11 8.03 -1.79
CA GLY A 144 2.84 7.54 -2.27
C GLY A 144 1.84 8.63 -2.69
N GLY A 145 0.86 8.25 -3.50
CA GLY A 145 -0.16 9.18 -4.02
C GLY A 145 -1.05 9.76 -2.94
N ALA A 146 -1.39 8.96 -1.91
CA ALA A 146 -2.24 9.39 -0.81
C ALA A 146 -1.67 10.62 -0.07
N LYS A 147 -0.35 10.66 0.17
CA LYS A 147 0.31 11.81 0.83
C LYS A 147 0.10 13.10 0.04
N LEU A 148 0.32 13.06 -1.26
CA LEU A 148 0.17 14.23 -2.13
C LEU A 148 -1.30 14.69 -2.23
N ILE A 149 -2.24 13.74 -2.23
CA ILE A 149 -3.67 14.04 -2.24
C ILE A 149 -4.10 14.71 -0.93
N VAL A 150 -3.64 14.19 0.20
CA VAL A 150 -3.92 14.80 1.52
C VAL A 150 -3.33 16.20 1.62
N ASP A 151 -2.09 16.39 1.16
CA ASP A 151 -1.39 17.67 1.21
C ASP A 151 -2.00 18.72 0.26
N SER A 152 -2.64 18.31 -0.82
CA SER A 152 -3.31 19.22 -1.76
C SER A 152 -4.55 19.93 -1.17
N GLY A 153 -5.12 19.40 -0.08
CA GLY A 153 -6.31 19.94 0.57
C GLY A 153 -7.64 19.67 -0.15
N VAL A 154 -7.65 18.92 -1.26
CA VAL A 154 -8.89 18.61 -2.03
C VAL A 154 -9.92 17.82 -1.23
N LEU A 155 -9.51 17.21 -0.13
CA LEU A 155 -10.35 16.44 0.78
C LEU A 155 -10.75 17.20 2.04
N ASP A 156 -10.44 18.49 2.16
CA ASP A 156 -10.82 19.25 3.34
C ASP A 156 -12.34 19.22 3.52
N GLY A 157 -12.78 19.05 4.76
CA GLY A 157 -14.18 18.88 5.11
C GLY A 157 -14.75 17.46 4.95
N VAL A 158 -13.91 16.45 4.65
CA VAL A 158 -14.34 15.05 4.67
C VAL A 158 -14.53 14.57 6.11
N ASP A 159 -15.71 14.02 6.42
CA ASP A 159 -16.09 13.49 7.73
C ASP A 159 -15.63 12.04 7.91
N ALA A 160 -15.68 11.25 6.84
CA ALA A 160 -15.24 9.85 6.83
C ALA A 160 -14.66 9.44 5.49
N ILE A 161 -13.61 8.58 5.53
CA ILE A 161 -12.99 8.02 4.33
C ILE A 161 -12.94 6.50 4.39
N PHE A 162 -13.23 5.86 3.27
CA PHE A 162 -13.24 4.41 3.11
C PHE A 162 -12.23 3.99 2.05
N GLY A 163 -11.51 2.91 2.33
CA GLY A 163 -10.68 2.19 1.38
C GLY A 163 -10.95 0.70 1.45
N ALA A 164 -10.67 0.00 0.38
CA ALA A 164 -10.80 -1.45 0.32
C ALA A 164 -9.74 -2.07 -0.59
N HIS A 165 -9.36 -3.32 -0.29
CA HIS A 165 -8.43 -4.07 -1.13
C HIS A 165 -8.97 -5.48 -1.39
N CYS A 166 -8.76 -6.00 -2.58
CA CYS A 166 -9.08 -7.38 -2.90
C CYS A 166 -8.15 -8.34 -2.15
N GLN A 167 -8.72 -9.45 -1.66
CA GLN A 167 -7.98 -10.43 -0.86
C GLN A 167 -8.12 -11.83 -1.47
N PRO A 168 -7.05 -12.38 -2.09
CA PRO A 168 -7.12 -13.67 -2.77
C PRO A 168 -7.28 -14.87 -1.82
N GLN A 169 -7.04 -14.70 -0.51
CA GLN A 169 -7.28 -15.75 0.47
C GLN A 169 -8.76 -15.89 0.85
N TYR A 170 -9.58 -14.87 0.60
CA TYR A 170 -11.01 -14.89 0.97
C TYR A 170 -11.89 -15.28 -0.22
N PRO A 171 -12.90 -16.13 0.01
CA PRO A 171 -13.87 -16.43 -1.01
C PRO A 171 -14.57 -15.18 -1.54
N ALA A 172 -14.89 -15.16 -2.83
CA ALA A 172 -15.70 -14.10 -3.41
C ALA A 172 -17.02 -13.92 -2.68
N GLY A 173 -17.39 -12.67 -2.39
CA GLY A 173 -18.58 -12.33 -1.61
C GLY A 173 -18.38 -12.32 -0.08
N VAL A 174 -17.18 -12.58 0.40
CA VAL A 174 -16.81 -12.41 1.83
C VAL A 174 -16.11 -11.07 2.02
N MET A 175 -16.46 -10.35 3.08
CA MET A 175 -15.80 -9.13 3.52
C MET A 175 -15.05 -9.38 4.83
N GLY A 176 -13.80 -8.88 4.94
CA GLY A 176 -12.99 -8.97 6.15
C GLY A 176 -12.56 -7.59 6.64
N CYS A 177 -12.84 -7.29 7.90
CA CYS A 177 -12.43 -6.03 8.53
C CYS A 177 -11.98 -6.29 9.97
N ARG A 178 -11.41 -5.28 10.63
CA ARG A 178 -11.07 -5.32 12.06
C ARG A 178 -11.05 -3.94 12.68
N TYR A 179 -11.23 -3.89 13.98
CA TYR A 179 -11.02 -2.68 14.79
C TYR A 179 -9.55 -2.44 15.06
N GLY A 180 -9.16 -1.19 15.17
CA GLY A 180 -7.81 -0.81 15.54
C GLY A 180 -6.78 -1.09 14.45
N SER A 181 -5.56 -1.43 14.86
CA SER A 181 -4.42 -1.59 13.93
C SER A 181 -4.74 -2.47 12.74
N PHE A 182 -4.50 -1.99 11.50
CA PHE A 182 -4.86 -2.69 10.26
C PHE A 182 -3.62 -3.05 9.44
N PHE A 183 -2.81 -2.08 9.02
CA PHE A 183 -1.52 -2.29 8.34
C PHE A 183 -0.36 -1.73 9.16
N ALA A 184 0.82 -2.35 9.01
CA ALA A 184 2.07 -1.87 9.59
C ALA A 184 2.65 -0.69 8.82
N SER A 185 3.67 -0.01 9.38
CA SER A 185 4.49 0.92 8.62
C SER A 185 5.32 0.18 7.56
N GLY A 186 5.71 0.88 6.49
CA GLY A 186 6.64 0.38 5.49
C GLY A 186 7.88 1.27 5.47
N ASP A 187 9.03 0.68 5.81
CA ASP A 187 10.29 1.38 5.93
C ASP A 187 11.42 0.54 5.32
N PHE A 188 12.38 1.22 4.69
CA PHE A 188 13.55 0.59 4.09
C PHE A 188 14.82 1.22 4.61
N PHE A 189 15.90 0.45 4.68
CA PHE A 189 17.21 0.97 5.03
C PHE A 189 18.29 0.40 4.11
N GLU A 190 19.32 1.20 3.87
CA GLU A 190 20.53 0.81 3.19
C GLU A 190 21.77 1.24 3.99
N VAL A 191 22.75 0.35 4.02
CA VAL A 191 24.04 0.57 4.69
C VAL A 191 25.15 0.33 3.69
N LYS A 192 26.00 1.33 3.49
CA LYS A 192 27.22 1.21 2.70
C LYS A 192 28.44 1.37 3.58
N LEU A 193 29.29 0.36 3.63
CA LEU A 193 30.52 0.32 4.40
C LEU A 193 31.74 0.51 3.48
N LYS A 194 32.70 1.31 3.89
CA LYS A 194 33.97 1.50 3.18
C LYS A 194 35.15 1.35 4.13
N GLY A 195 36.17 0.62 3.70
CA GLY A 195 37.37 0.36 4.45
C GLY A 195 38.56 0.03 3.54
N THR A 196 39.69 -0.32 4.15
CA THR A 196 40.87 -0.72 3.39
C THR A 196 40.82 -2.21 3.08
N GLY A 197 40.67 -2.58 1.80
CA GLY A 197 40.80 -3.97 1.33
C GLY A 197 42.24 -4.47 1.44
N CYS A 198 42.43 -5.79 1.53
CA CYS A 198 43.75 -6.36 1.60
C CYS A 198 43.75 -7.85 1.14
N HIS A 199 44.94 -8.44 1.07
CA HIS A 199 45.07 -9.86 0.78
C HIS A 199 44.53 -10.68 1.97
N ALA A 200 43.68 -11.66 1.71
CA ALA A 200 43.00 -12.46 2.75
C ALA A 200 43.94 -13.20 3.72
N ALA A 201 45.18 -13.49 3.28
CA ALA A 201 46.22 -14.10 4.16
C ALA A 201 46.84 -13.08 5.15
N SER A 202 46.53 -11.80 5.02
CA SER A 202 47.08 -10.72 5.86
C SER A 202 45.96 -9.76 6.31
N PRO A 203 44.88 -10.25 6.98
CA PRO A 203 43.71 -9.45 7.30
C PRO A 203 44.00 -8.27 8.25
N HIS A 204 45.08 -8.37 9.05
CA HIS A 204 45.55 -7.31 9.94
C HIS A 204 46.07 -6.05 9.21
N LYS A 205 46.27 -6.12 7.89
CA LYS A 205 46.69 -4.98 7.05
C LYS A 205 45.53 -4.21 6.44
N GLY A 206 44.31 -4.66 6.65
CA GLY A 206 43.08 -4.00 6.17
C GLY A 206 41.94 -4.06 7.16
N LYS A 207 40.74 -3.96 6.64
CA LYS A 207 39.48 -4.07 7.38
C LYS A 207 38.63 -5.18 6.75
N ASP A 208 38.27 -6.17 7.52
CA ASP A 208 37.36 -7.24 7.05
C ASP A 208 35.90 -6.75 7.16
N LEU A 209 35.43 -6.08 6.10
CA LEU A 209 34.07 -5.55 6.04
C LEU A 209 32.99 -6.64 6.13
N ILE A 210 33.30 -7.86 5.71
CA ILE A 210 32.34 -8.97 5.78
C ILE A 210 32.09 -9.36 7.23
N SER A 211 33.16 -9.56 8.02
CA SER A 211 33.03 -9.85 9.45
C SER A 211 32.34 -8.74 10.22
N ILE A 212 32.65 -7.47 9.92
CA ILE A 212 32.04 -6.31 10.55
C ILE A 212 30.56 -6.21 10.20
N ALA A 213 30.17 -6.45 8.93
CA ALA A 213 28.77 -6.44 8.52
C ALA A 213 27.97 -7.57 9.19
N MET A 214 28.57 -8.76 9.40
CA MET A 214 27.90 -9.84 10.13
C MET A 214 27.60 -9.47 11.57
N GLU A 215 28.51 -8.76 12.28
CA GLU A 215 28.27 -8.25 13.63
C GLU A 215 27.14 -7.22 13.62
N MET A 216 27.12 -6.29 12.65
CA MET A 216 26.04 -5.31 12.48
C MET A 216 24.69 -6.00 12.25
N ILE A 217 24.62 -6.94 11.32
CA ILE A 217 23.40 -7.68 10.99
C ILE A 217 22.89 -8.45 12.21
N GLN A 218 23.77 -9.10 12.96
CA GLN A 218 23.39 -9.79 14.19
C GLN A 218 22.82 -8.83 15.25
N ALA A 219 23.45 -7.69 15.45
CA ALA A 219 22.96 -6.66 16.37
C ALA A 219 21.61 -6.10 15.91
N ILE A 220 21.41 -5.87 14.62
CA ILE A 220 20.15 -5.42 14.02
C ILE A 220 19.04 -6.45 14.27
N GLN A 221 19.29 -7.73 14.05
CA GLN A 221 18.30 -8.79 14.33
C GLN A 221 17.93 -8.90 15.82
N ASN A 222 18.86 -8.56 16.72
CA ASN A 222 18.60 -8.55 18.16
C ASN A 222 17.61 -7.45 18.58
N ILE A 223 17.47 -6.36 17.83
CA ILE A 223 16.48 -5.30 18.13
C ILE A 223 15.08 -5.93 18.27
N GLY A 224 14.63 -6.68 17.26
CA GLY A 224 13.30 -7.30 17.28
C GLY A 224 13.08 -8.28 18.41
N SER A 225 14.12 -9.06 18.76
CA SER A 225 13.98 -10.15 19.73
C SER A 225 14.30 -9.75 21.18
N ARG A 226 15.03 -8.66 21.42
CA ARG A 226 15.57 -8.30 22.73
C ARG A 226 15.27 -6.87 23.19
N GLU A 227 14.97 -5.95 22.27
CA GLU A 227 14.83 -4.54 22.61
C GLU A 227 13.37 -4.06 22.49
N ILE A 228 12.54 -4.75 21.68
CA ILE A 228 11.11 -4.42 21.51
C ILE A 228 10.28 -5.20 22.55
N PRO A 229 9.31 -4.54 23.21
CA PRO A 229 8.41 -5.23 24.13
C PRO A 229 7.70 -6.42 23.47
N PRO A 230 7.64 -7.60 24.09
CA PRO A 230 7.09 -8.82 23.48
C PRO A 230 5.64 -8.71 22.98
N MET A 231 4.86 -7.78 23.54
CA MET A 231 3.46 -7.53 23.15
C MET A 231 3.32 -6.53 21.98
N LYS A 232 4.44 -6.00 21.48
CA LYS A 232 4.46 -5.10 20.32
C LYS A 232 4.90 -5.88 19.08
N THR A 233 4.18 -5.71 17.99
CA THR A 233 4.49 -6.40 16.73
C THR A 233 5.40 -5.56 15.86
N ALA A 234 6.56 -6.11 15.52
CA ALA A 234 7.50 -5.54 14.57
C ALA A 234 8.28 -6.64 13.85
N VAL A 235 8.76 -6.34 12.66
CA VAL A 235 9.63 -7.20 11.86
C VAL A 235 10.80 -6.37 11.33
N ILE A 236 12.01 -6.96 11.34
CA ILE A 236 13.20 -6.37 10.73
C ILE A 236 13.86 -7.46 9.89
N SER A 237 14.06 -7.18 8.59
CA SER A 237 14.64 -8.14 7.66
C SER A 237 15.78 -7.50 6.88
N VAL A 238 16.96 -8.11 6.91
CA VAL A 238 18.03 -7.81 5.95
C VAL A 238 17.77 -8.65 4.71
N CYS A 239 17.56 -8.00 3.57
CA CYS A 239 17.09 -8.63 2.34
C CYS A 239 18.17 -8.75 1.27
N SER A 240 19.25 -7.98 1.39
CA SER A 240 20.36 -7.99 0.43
C SER A 240 21.70 -7.73 1.11
N ILE A 241 22.75 -8.34 0.55
CA ILE A 241 24.13 -8.05 0.89
C ILE A 241 25.01 -8.23 -0.35
N ASN A 242 25.86 -7.27 -0.65
CA ASN A 242 26.78 -7.27 -1.77
C ASN A 242 28.19 -6.95 -1.28
N ALA A 243 29.15 -7.87 -1.53
CA ALA A 243 30.55 -7.72 -1.12
C ALA A 243 31.48 -8.59 -1.97
N GLY A 244 32.61 -8.03 -2.38
CA GLY A 244 33.67 -8.76 -3.08
C GLY A 244 33.26 -9.33 -4.43
N VAL A 245 34.11 -10.17 -4.99
CA VAL A 245 33.92 -10.85 -6.30
C VAL A 245 34.29 -12.30 -6.17
N LEU A 246 33.41 -13.21 -6.54
CA LEU A 246 33.62 -14.66 -6.41
C LEU A 246 34.86 -15.20 -7.17
N SER A 247 35.31 -14.51 -8.22
CA SER A 247 36.52 -14.86 -8.96
C SER A 247 37.84 -14.50 -8.25
N THR A 248 37.77 -13.62 -7.21
CA THR A 248 38.95 -13.14 -6.45
C THR A 248 38.83 -13.48 -4.97
N LYS A 249 38.79 -14.79 -4.66
CA LYS A 249 38.49 -15.32 -3.31
C LYS A 249 39.57 -15.02 -2.25
N ASN A 250 40.71 -14.50 -2.64
CA ASN A 250 41.86 -14.16 -1.79
C ASN A 250 42.00 -12.67 -1.52
N VAL A 251 40.95 -11.85 -1.80
CA VAL A 251 40.93 -10.42 -1.57
C VAL A 251 39.76 -10.06 -0.65
N LEU A 252 40.01 -9.35 0.45
CA LEU A 252 39.00 -8.73 1.29
C LEU A 252 38.51 -7.43 0.61
N PRO A 253 37.20 -7.24 0.43
CA PRO A 253 36.65 -6.07 -0.27
C PRO A 253 36.87 -4.77 0.48
N SER A 254 37.01 -3.67 -0.25
CA SER A 254 37.08 -2.31 0.28
C SER A 254 35.71 -1.64 0.42
N GLU A 255 34.67 -2.22 -0.15
CA GLU A 255 33.28 -1.77 -0.05
C GLU A 255 32.35 -2.97 0.18
N LEU A 256 31.28 -2.71 0.96
CA LEU A 256 30.19 -3.66 1.19
C LEU A 256 28.90 -2.86 1.34
N THR A 257 27.81 -3.33 0.72
CA THR A 257 26.48 -2.76 0.88
C THR A 257 25.54 -3.85 1.35
N PHE A 258 24.68 -3.54 2.33
CA PHE A 258 23.55 -4.38 2.69
C PHE A 258 22.33 -3.52 2.97
N GLY A 259 21.14 -4.11 2.84
CA GLY A 259 19.90 -3.36 3.05
C GLY A 259 18.73 -4.28 3.34
N GLY A 260 17.62 -3.65 3.73
CA GLY A 260 16.45 -4.38 4.12
C GLY A 260 15.25 -3.50 4.41
N THR A 261 14.30 -4.08 5.14
CA THR A 261 13.05 -3.42 5.53
C THR A 261 12.77 -3.64 7.01
N TYR A 262 12.04 -2.71 7.60
CA TYR A 262 11.46 -2.92 8.92
C TYR A 262 10.02 -2.41 8.92
N ARG A 263 9.19 -3.03 9.77
CA ARG A 263 7.76 -2.77 9.84
C ARG A 263 7.29 -2.82 11.28
N ALA A 264 6.39 -1.91 11.66
CA ALA A 264 5.80 -1.90 12.99
C ALA A 264 4.38 -1.36 12.95
N HIS A 265 3.50 -1.87 13.83
CA HIS A 265 2.16 -1.33 14.00
C HIS A 265 2.12 -0.09 14.92
N ASP A 266 3.13 0.06 15.75
CA ASP A 266 3.26 1.15 16.71
C ASP A 266 4.31 2.14 16.22
N GLY A 267 3.93 3.42 16.06
CA GLY A 267 4.84 4.44 15.57
C GLY A 267 6.06 4.68 16.48
N GLN A 268 5.92 4.53 17.82
CA GLN A 268 7.05 4.68 18.74
C GLN A 268 8.04 3.52 18.58
N VAL A 269 7.53 2.31 18.35
CA VAL A 269 8.39 1.14 18.03
C VAL A 269 9.10 1.34 16.71
N ARG A 270 8.41 1.85 15.68
CA ARG A 270 9.00 2.20 14.40
C ARG A 270 10.15 3.19 14.55
N ASP A 271 9.92 4.30 15.26
CA ASP A 271 10.92 5.34 15.47
C ASP A 271 12.11 4.84 16.31
N TYR A 272 11.85 3.97 17.29
CA TYR A 272 12.90 3.28 18.04
C TYR A 272 13.78 2.42 17.13
N ILE A 273 13.17 1.61 16.24
CA ILE A 273 13.92 0.75 15.29
C ILE A 273 14.80 1.62 14.40
N ALA A 274 14.25 2.67 13.79
CA ALA A 274 14.98 3.57 12.91
C ALA A 274 16.24 4.15 13.59
N GLY A 275 16.06 4.74 14.77
CA GLY A 275 17.18 5.32 15.53
C GLY A 275 18.19 4.26 15.98
N ARG A 276 17.73 3.06 16.32
CA ARG A 276 18.61 1.98 16.78
C ARG A 276 19.42 1.35 15.64
N LEU A 277 18.83 1.21 14.46
CA LEU A 277 19.55 0.80 13.23
C LEU A 277 20.72 1.75 12.94
N GLU A 278 20.45 3.05 12.88
CA GLU A 278 21.48 4.07 12.63
C GLU A 278 22.59 4.03 13.71
N GLN A 279 22.20 3.93 14.98
CA GLN A 279 23.15 3.87 16.09
C GLN A 279 24.09 2.65 15.96
N ILE A 280 23.55 1.45 15.74
CA ILE A 280 24.34 0.22 15.57
C ILE A 280 25.36 0.38 14.44
N VAL A 281 24.91 0.84 13.29
CA VAL A 281 25.76 1.02 12.11
C VAL A 281 26.88 2.02 12.38
N ARG A 282 26.58 3.18 12.96
CA ARG A 282 27.58 4.22 13.25
C ARG A 282 28.56 3.79 14.34
N ASP A 283 28.08 3.16 15.42
CA ASP A 283 28.93 2.76 16.54
C ASP A 283 29.89 1.64 16.18
N LEU A 284 29.41 0.61 15.49
CA LEU A 284 30.27 -0.48 15.03
C LEU A 284 31.26 -0.02 13.94
N SER A 285 30.86 0.89 13.08
CA SER A 285 31.77 1.51 12.10
C SER A 285 32.91 2.27 12.79
N ARG A 286 32.55 3.09 13.78
CA ARG A 286 33.55 3.88 14.57
C ARG A 286 34.48 2.96 15.34
N MET A 287 33.95 1.93 16.01
CA MET A 287 34.75 0.95 16.77
C MET A 287 35.76 0.21 15.89
N ASN A 288 35.40 -0.10 14.66
CA ASN A 288 36.24 -0.82 13.71
C ASN A 288 37.11 0.11 12.84
N GLY A 289 36.99 1.44 12.97
CA GLY A 289 37.74 2.43 12.18
C GLY A 289 37.46 2.33 10.69
N ILE A 290 36.19 2.17 10.31
CA ILE A 290 35.69 2.21 8.94
C ILE A 290 34.71 3.37 8.76
N THR A 291 34.38 3.71 7.51
CA THR A 291 33.33 4.69 7.21
C THR A 291 32.04 3.98 6.82
N CYS A 292 30.90 4.62 7.12
CA CYS A 292 29.57 4.14 6.73
C CYS A 292 28.70 5.28 6.20
N GLU A 293 27.87 4.94 5.24
CA GLU A 293 26.71 5.71 4.82
C GLU A 293 25.48 4.91 5.29
N PHE A 294 24.49 5.58 5.89
CA PHE A 294 23.23 4.98 6.33
C PHE A 294 22.09 5.78 5.76
N GLU A 295 21.21 5.13 5.02
CA GLU A 295 20.01 5.71 4.47
C GLU A 295 18.80 5.00 5.09
N ASP A 296 17.83 5.79 5.56
CA ASP A 296 16.53 5.34 6.06
C ASP A 296 15.44 6.00 5.23
N SER A 297 14.60 5.19 4.60
CA SER A 297 13.52 5.64 3.73
C SER A 297 12.17 5.27 4.35
N PHE A 298 11.49 6.28 4.90
CA PHE A 298 10.12 6.14 5.38
C PHE A 298 9.14 6.20 4.21
N ALA A 299 8.50 5.08 3.91
CA ALA A 299 7.50 5.04 2.86
C ALA A 299 6.10 5.36 3.39
N PHE A 300 5.53 4.51 4.27
CA PHE A 300 4.16 4.65 4.74
C PHE A 300 4.05 4.47 6.25
N PRO A 301 3.24 5.30 6.95
CA PRO A 301 2.94 5.08 8.36
C PRO A 301 2.09 3.82 8.57
N SER A 302 2.08 3.29 9.78
CA SER A 302 1.06 2.34 10.20
C SER A 302 -0.27 3.06 10.38
N PHE A 303 -1.40 2.33 10.23
CA PHE A 303 -2.70 2.88 10.55
C PHE A 303 -3.62 1.92 11.28
N ALA A 304 -4.64 2.51 11.87
CA ALA A 304 -5.71 1.82 12.57
C ALA A 304 -7.06 2.30 12.05
N ASN A 305 -8.00 1.38 11.91
CA ASN A 305 -9.38 1.69 11.59
C ASN A 305 -10.05 2.44 12.75
N ASP A 306 -10.75 3.52 12.42
CA ASP A 306 -11.65 4.21 13.34
C ASP A 306 -12.78 3.27 13.78
N ARG A 307 -13.13 3.31 15.07
CA ARG A 307 -14.08 2.37 15.65
C ARG A 307 -15.50 2.56 15.10
N ASP A 308 -15.97 3.80 15.06
CA ASP A 308 -17.35 4.10 14.67
C ASP A 308 -17.57 3.83 13.19
N ILE A 309 -16.55 4.15 12.35
CA ILE A 309 -16.57 3.86 10.93
C ILE A 309 -16.52 2.34 10.69
N THR A 310 -15.75 1.60 11.48
CA THR A 310 -15.69 0.13 11.40
C THR A 310 -17.03 -0.51 11.79
N ASP A 311 -17.72 0.01 12.81
CA ASP A 311 -19.07 -0.44 13.18
C ASP A 311 -20.05 -0.25 12.01
N THR A 312 -19.97 0.91 11.34
CA THR A 312 -20.79 1.20 10.15
C THR A 312 -20.51 0.18 9.03
N ILE A 313 -19.24 -0.13 8.75
CA ILE A 313 -18.86 -1.14 7.74
C ILE A 313 -19.44 -2.51 8.10
N TYR A 314 -19.28 -2.95 9.36
CA TYR A 314 -19.80 -4.26 9.78
C TYR A 314 -21.32 -4.37 9.66
N GLN A 315 -22.04 -3.34 10.09
CA GLN A 315 -23.49 -3.29 10.02
C GLN A 315 -23.97 -3.33 8.56
N SER A 316 -23.45 -2.43 7.72
CA SER A 316 -23.83 -2.33 6.31
C SER A 316 -23.48 -3.61 5.54
N ALA A 317 -22.29 -4.19 5.78
CA ALA A 317 -21.90 -5.44 5.13
C ALA A 317 -22.78 -6.63 5.57
N ALA A 318 -23.11 -6.73 6.87
CA ALA A 318 -24.00 -7.77 7.37
C ALA A 318 -25.41 -7.65 6.79
N GLU A 319 -25.88 -6.41 6.60
CA GLU A 319 -27.17 -6.15 5.98
C GLU A 319 -27.21 -6.53 4.50
N VAL A 320 -26.13 -6.28 3.76
CA VAL A 320 -26.05 -6.52 2.31
C VAL A 320 -25.66 -7.95 1.98
N LEU A 321 -24.63 -8.47 2.63
CA LEU A 321 -24.02 -9.77 2.30
C LEU A 321 -24.58 -10.94 3.13
N GLY A 322 -25.12 -10.64 4.33
CA GLY A 322 -25.42 -11.61 5.37
C GLY A 322 -24.29 -11.73 6.40
N GLN A 323 -24.66 -12.00 7.66
CA GLN A 323 -23.73 -12.05 8.80
C GLN A 323 -22.64 -13.12 8.63
N ASP A 324 -22.93 -14.21 7.96
CA ASP A 324 -22.02 -15.32 7.69
C ASP A 324 -20.88 -14.97 6.72
N LYS A 325 -21.06 -13.92 5.94
CA LYS A 325 -20.06 -13.42 4.98
C LYS A 325 -19.24 -12.24 5.48
N VAL A 326 -19.45 -11.84 6.73
CA VAL A 326 -18.74 -10.73 7.36
C VAL A 326 -17.75 -11.28 8.39
N MET A 327 -16.47 -11.22 8.05
CA MET A 327 -15.38 -11.76 8.86
C MET A 327 -14.77 -10.67 9.76
N LYS A 328 -14.71 -10.94 11.06
CA LYS A 328 -13.88 -10.16 11.99
C LYS A 328 -12.46 -10.73 11.99
N ARG A 329 -11.52 -10.00 11.42
CA ARG A 329 -10.12 -10.45 11.33
C ARG A 329 -9.45 -10.44 12.71
N PRO A 330 -8.82 -11.54 13.12
CA PRO A 330 -8.14 -11.60 14.43
C PRO A 330 -6.82 -10.81 14.43
N GLU A 331 -6.09 -10.80 13.31
CA GLU A 331 -4.74 -10.25 13.21
C GLU A 331 -4.66 -9.11 12.19
N PRO A 332 -3.80 -8.08 12.42
CA PRO A 332 -3.49 -7.06 11.45
C PRO A 332 -2.53 -7.59 10.38
N GLU A 333 -2.37 -6.84 9.29
CA GLU A 333 -1.39 -7.13 8.24
C GLU A 333 -0.02 -6.54 8.54
N MET A 334 1.05 -7.27 8.26
CA MET A 334 2.42 -6.74 8.27
C MET A 334 2.80 -6.07 6.93
N GLY A 335 1.92 -6.08 5.95
CA GLY A 335 2.03 -5.22 4.78
C GLY A 335 1.96 -3.75 5.16
N SER A 336 2.24 -2.87 4.20
CA SER A 336 2.04 -1.43 4.32
C SER A 336 1.09 -0.97 3.21
N GLU A 337 0.40 0.15 3.44
CA GLU A 337 -0.61 0.70 2.55
C GLU A 337 -0.64 2.22 2.77
N ASP A 338 -0.56 3.00 1.70
CA ASP A 338 -0.46 4.46 1.79
C ASP A 338 -1.79 5.14 2.18
N PHE A 339 -2.91 4.40 2.19
CA PHE A 339 -4.18 4.83 2.82
C PHE A 339 -3.97 5.33 4.25
N ALA A 340 -2.91 4.93 4.89
CA ALA A 340 -2.45 5.41 6.18
C ALA A 340 -2.37 6.95 6.26
N TRP A 341 -2.02 7.64 5.18
CA TRP A 341 -1.97 9.10 5.16
C TRP A 341 -3.33 9.75 5.32
N TYR A 342 -4.39 9.14 4.75
CA TYR A 342 -5.77 9.62 4.94
C TYR A 342 -6.21 9.47 6.39
N THR A 343 -5.92 8.33 7.03
CA THR A 343 -6.36 8.07 8.41
C THR A 343 -5.64 8.93 9.45
N ARG A 344 -4.53 9.59 9.09
CA ARG A 344 -3.88 10.59 9.94
C ARG A 344 -4.63 11.93 10.00
N LYS A 345 -5.46 12.22 9.01
CA LYS A 345 -6.18 13.50 8.90
C LYS A 345 -7.70 13.34 9.04
N TYR A 346 -8.23 12.20 8.60
CA TYR A 346 -9.66 11.93 8.55
C TYR A 346 -10.01 10.67 9.34
N LYS A 347 -11.22 10.59 9.87
CA LYS A 347 -11.75 9.32 10.37
C LYS A 347 -11.88 8.35 9.20
N GLY A 348 -11.29 7.18 9.30
CA GLY A 348 -11.30 6.25 8.17
C GLY A 348 -11.26 4.81 8.58
N ALA A 349 -11.72 3.95 7.69
CA ALA A 349 -11.56 2.52 7.83
C ALA A 349 -11.32 1.85 6.48
N PHE A 350 -10.56 0.77 6.56
CA PHE A 350 -10.15 -0.06 5.44
C PHE A 350 -10.67 -1.48 5.66
N PHE A 351 -11.09 -2.16 4.59
CA PHE A 351 -11.54 -3.53 4.65
C PHE A 351 -11.06 -4.34 3.44
N PHE A 352 -11.07 -5.65 3.57
CA PHE A 352 -10.81 -6.55 2.47
C PHE A 352 -12.09 -7.11 1.89
N PHE A 353 -12.10 -7.36 0.58
CA PHE A 353 -13.14 -8.14 -0.07
C PHE A 353 -12.53 -9.35 -0.79
N GLY A 354 -13.18 -10.49 -0.68
CA GLY A 354 -12.70 -11.74 -1.24
C GLY A 354 -12.85 -11.80 -2.76
N VAL A 355 -11.84 -12.39 -3.41
CA VAL A 355 -11.82 -12.64 -4.85
C VAL A 355 -11.51 -14.08 -5.20
N LYS A 356 -11.27 -14.95 -4.22
CA LYS A 356 -11.00 -16.39 -4.43
C LYS A 356 -12.19 -17.08 -5.07
N ASN A 357 -11.92 -17.85 -6.10
CA ASN A 357 -12.91 -18.68 -6.77
C ASN A 357 -12.29 -20.04 -7.12
N GLU A 358 -12.49 -21.03 -6.24
CA GLU A 358 -11.92 -22.38 -6.37
C GLU A 358 -12.46 -23.14 -7.61
N GLU A 359 -13.71 -22.91 -8.00
CA GLU A 359 -14.31 -23.54 -9.18
C GLU A 359 -13.62 -23.11 -10.48
N LYS A 360 -13.02 -21.91 -10.48
CA LYS A 360 -12.27 -21.36 -11.61
C LYS A 360 -10.75 -21.51 -11.46
N GLY A 361 -10.29 -22.16 -10.38
CA GLY A 361 -8.86 -22.30 -10.10
C GLY A 361 -8.19 -20.99 -9.68
N LEU A 362 -8.96 -20.08 -9.09
CA LEU A 362 -8.53 -18.76 -8.67
C LEU A 362 -8.57 -18.64 -7.14
#